data_3575474d8da5146a2060e782d7b5a986
#
_entry.id   3575474d8da5146a2060e782d7b5a986
#
_cell.length_a   1.000
_cell.length_b   1.000
_cell.length_c   1.000
_cell.angle_alpha   90.00
_cell.angle_beta   90.00
_cell.angle_gamma   90.00
#
_symmetry.space_group_name_H-M   'P 1'
#
loop_
_entity.id
_entity.type
_entity.pdbx_description
1 polymer ?
#
loop_
_entity_poly.entity_id
_entity_poly.type
_entity_poly.pdbx_seq_one_letter_code
_entity_poly.pdbx_strand_id
1 'polypeptide(L)'
;MDACIHHWFGKEKTALHAAIDDATGQVVGLYFDKQETLNGYYNITHQILSKYGIPYLIKTDKQTVFEYKKKAPSKVEEDTFTQYAYACKQLGIHIETSSVPEFKPRVERLFQTLQQRLPQELRIAQISTVDEANEFLKQFIIQYNNKFALCINHNKSVFEKQPSEEKINLTLAILCQRVVDSGHSIKFNNEYYRFINKLGNPIYFNKGTKCTVIKALDGQLFATVDESIFALEKISEVQSKSENFDDIEEVKEKYIFLEWYIHGKENHSKNLLKNKNTD
;
A
#
# COMPACT_ATOMS: atom_id res chain seq x y z
N MET A 1 6.59 -10.20 8.82
CA MET A 1 6.63 -9.52 7.50
C MET A 1 8.04 -9.01 7.26
N ASP A 2 8.55 -9.14 6.04
CA ASP A 2 9.92 -8.76 5.69
C ASP A 2 10.12 -8.73 4.17
N ALA A 3 11.26 -8.20 3.69
CA ALA A 3 11.65 -8.23 2.28
C ALA A 3 13.06 -8.79 2.11
N CYS A 4 13.29 -9.51 1.02
CA CYS A 4 14.58 -10.09 0.69
C CYS A 4 15.00 -9.74 -0.74
N ILE A 5 16.15 -9.09 -0.87
CA ILE A 5 16.74 -8.72 -2.15
C ILE A 5 17.66 -9.87 -2.61
N HIS A 6 17.33 -10.46 -3.75
CA HIS A 6 18.08 -11.59 -4.30
C HIS A 6 17.97 -11.64 -5.83
N HIS A 7 18.76 -12.48 -6.49
CA HIS A 7 18.61 -12.83 -7.91
C HIS A 7 17.50 -13.88 -8.07
N TRP A 8 16.24 -13.43 -8.04
CA TRP A 8 15.08 -14.32 -8.08
C TRP A 8 14.81 -14.84 -9.49
N PHE A 9 14.91 -13.97 -10.47
CA PHE A 9 14.80 -14.27 -11.90
C PHE A 9 15.65 -13.27 -12.71
N GLY A 10 16.17 -13.71 -13.85
CA GLY A 10 17.01 -12.86 -14.69
C GLY A 10 18.39 -12.54 -14.07
N LYS A 11 19.00 -11.44 -14.51
CA LYS A 11 20.33 -10.99 -14.11
C LYS A 11 20.31 -9.95 -13.01
N GLU A 12 19.21 -9.25 -12.84
CA GLU A 12 19.06 -8.17 -11.85
C GLU A 12 18.55 -8.70 -10.51
N LYS A 13 18.93 -8.01 -9.45
CA LYS A 13 18.35 -8.26 -8.13
C LYS A 13 16.98 -7.61 -8.03
N THR A 14 16.02 -8.34 -7.49
CA THR A 14 14.68 -7.84 -7.18
C THR A 14 14.36 -8.13 -5.72
N ALA A 15 13.42 -7.41 -5.14
CA ALA A 15 12.95 -7.61 -3.78
C ALA A 15 11.71 -8.50 -3.76
N LEU A 16 11.73 -9.56 -2.97
CA LEU A 16 10.55 -10.33 -2.63
C LEU A 16 10.07 -9.90 -1.23
N HIS A 17 8.89 -9.31 -1.17
CA HIS A 17 8.19 -9.02 0.08
C HIS A 17 7.39 -10.24 0.51
N ALA A 18 7.45 -10.60 1.78
CA ALA A 18 6.81 -11.80 2.32
C ALA A 18 6.15 -11.55 3.68
N ALA A 19 4.99 -12.17 3.87
CA ALA A 19 4.32 -12.26 5.15
C ALA A 19 3.98 -13.73 5.44
N ILE A 20 4.26 -14.16 6.66
CA ILE A 20 3.97 -15.51 7.17
C ILE A 20 3.18 -15.38 8.46
N ASP A 21 2.17 -16.20 8.64
CA ASP A 21 1.46 -16.33 9.90
C ASP A 21 2.32 -17.10 10.91
N ASP A 22 2.59 -16.48 12.04
CA ASP A 22 3.49 -17.02 13.07
C ASP A 22 2.88 -18.23 13.81
N ALA A 23 1.56 -18.38 13.80
CA ALA A 23 0.89 -19.50 14.43
C ALA A 23 0.90 -20.76 13.53
N THR A 24 0.50 -20.61 12.27
CA THR A 24 0.28 -21.73 11.35
C THR A 24 1.45 -22.00 10.43
N GLY A 25 2.36 -21.04 10.26
CA GLY A 25 3.40 -21.11 9.23
C GLY A 25 2.86 -20.93 7.81
N GLN A 26 1.61 -20.51 7.64
CA GLN A 26 1.05 -20.16 6.34
C GLN A 26 1.71 -18.92 5.78
N VAL A 27 2.11 -18.95 4.53
CA VAL A 27 2.45 -17.77 3.75
C VAL A 27 1.15 -17.04 3.43
N VAL A 28 0.98 -15.83 3.98
CA VAL A 28 -0.24 -15.03 3.84
C VAL A 28 -0.11 -13.92 2.81
N GLY A 29 1.12 -13.65 2.34
CA GLY A 29 1.38 -12.72 1.25
C GLY A 29 2.78 -12.85 0.69
N LEU A 30 2.91 -12.79 -0.65
CA LEU A 30 4.16 -12.69 -1.39
C LEU A 30 4.00 -11.69 -2.53
N TYR A 31 4.98 -10.82 -2.72
CA TYR A 31 4.97 -9.85 -3.81
C TYR A 31 6.38 -9.44 -4.22
N PHE A 32 6.66 -9.49 -5.52
CA PHE A 32 7.89 -8.97 -6.10
C PHE A 32 7.78 -7.50 -6.44
N ASP A 33 8.83 -6.75 -6.13
CA ASP A 33 9.04 -5.41 -6.64
C ASP A 33 10.52 -5.25 -7.07
N LYS A 34 10.82 -4.19 -7.81
CA LYS A 34 12.21 -3.92 -8.26
C LYS A 34 13.16 -3.71 -7.08
N GLN A 35 12.66 -3.12 -6.01
CA GLN A 35 13.38 -2.86 -4.76
C GLN A 35 12.44 -3.08 -3.57
N GLU A 36 12.96 -2.99 -2.36
CA GLU A 36 12.14 -2.91 -1.16
C GLU A 36 11.38 -1.58 -1.15
N THR A 37 10.05 -1.62 -1.24
CA THR A 37 9.20 -0.44 -1.40
C THR A 37 7.98 -0.48 -0.52
N LEU A 38 7.40 0.70 -0.26
CA LEU A 38 6.08 0.82 0.36
C LEU A 38 4.99 0.10 -0.45
N ASN A 39 5.07 0.17 -1.78
CA ASN A 39 4.17 -0.53 -2.68
C ASN A 39 4.20 -2.05 -2.47
N GLY A 40 5.38 -2.63 -2.31
CA GLY A 40 5.53 -4.06 -2.01
C GLY A 40 4.86 -4.44 -0.69
N TYR A 41 5.06 -3.67 0.37
CA TYR A 41 4.39 -3.89 1.65
C TYR A 41 2.89 -3.70 1.59
N TYR A 42 2.41 -2.72 0.84
CA TYR A 42 0.98 -2.52 0.61
C TYR A 42 0.34 -3.69 -0.14
N ASN A 43 1.00 -4.23 -1.17
CA ASN A 43 0.49 -5.37 -1.91
C ASN A 43 0.38 -6.65 -1.06
N ILE A 44 1.38 -6.96 -0.22
CA ILE A 44 1.25 -8.10 0.70
C ILE A 44 0.21 -7.85 1.80
N THR A 45 0.07 -6.61 2.27
CA THR A 45 -0.99 -6.26 3.23
C THR A 45 -2.37 -6.37 2.59
N HIS A 46 -2.53 -5.94 1.34
CA HIS A 46 -3.75 -6.15 0.56
C HIS A 46 -4.13 -7.63 0.47
N GLN A 47 -3.16 -8.52 0.15
CA GLN A 47 -3.40 -9.96 0.11
C GLN A 47 -3.89 -10.51 1.45
N ILE A 48 -3.34 -10.02 2.57
CA ILE A 48 -3.76 -10.41 3.91
C ILE A 48 -5.20 -9.95 4.18
N LEU A 49 -5.48 -8.66 3.96
CA LEU A 49 -6.78 -8.04 4.24
C LEU A 49 -7.91 -8.65 3.39
N SER A 50 -7.65 -8.88 2.10
CA SER A 50 -8.65 -9.41 1.16
C SER A 50 -8.93 -10.90 1.36
N LYS A 51 -7.99 -11.68 1.87
CA LYS A 51 -8.14 -13.13 2.00
C LYS A 51 -8.44 -13.59 3.42
N TYR A 52 -7.80 -12.99 4.40
CA TYR A 52 -7.86 -13.44 5.80
C TYR A 52 -8.57 -12.45 6.71
N GLY A 53 -8.55 -11.17 6.41
CA GLY A 53 -9.07 -10.08 7.24
C GLY A 53 -7.97 -9.27 7.92
N ILE A 54 -8.33 -8.49 8.93
CA ILE A 54 -7.42 -7.58 9.62
C ILE A 54 -6.61 -8.37 10.66
N PRO A 55 -5.26 -8.43 10.55
CA PRO A 55 -4.42 -9.04 11.58
C PRO A 55 -4.34 -8.12 12.80
N TYR A 56 -4.30 -8.69 14.00
CA TYR A 56 -4.09 -7.92 15.22
C TYR A 56 -2.70 -7.27 15.29
N LEU A 57 -1.66 -8.01 14.87
CA LEU A 57 -0.27 -7.63 15.04
C LEU A 57 0.56 -7.99 13.81
N ILE A 58 1.39 -7.05 13.35
CA ILE A 58 2.42 -7.28 12.35
C ILE A 58 3.78 -7.11 13.01
N LYS A 59 4.61 -8.17 12.94
CA LYS A 59 6.01 -8.15 13.37
C LYS A 59 6.91 -7.85 12.18
N THR A 60 7.85 -6.90 12.35
CA THR A 60 8.77 -6.46 11.31
C THR A 60 10.12 -6.03 11.89
N ASP A 61 11.13 -5.85 11.04
CA ASP A 61 12.43 -5.34 11.46
C ASP A 61 12.38 -3.86 11.82
N LYS A 62 13.36 -3.42 12.61
CA LYS A 62 13.67 -2.00 12.80
C LYS A 62 14.35 -1.39 11.55
N GLN A 63 14.03 -1.84 10.36
CA GLN A 63 14.51 -1.20 9.15
C GLN A 63 13.74 0.09 8.86
N THR A 64 14.32 0.94 8.03
CA THR A 64 13.87 2.29 7.70
C THR A 64 12.42 2.41 7.23
N VAL A 65 11.82 1.32 6.76
CA VAL A 65 10.41 1.31 6.33
C VAL A 65 9.42 1.41 7.50
N PHE A 66 9.83 1.03 8.73
CA PHE A 66 8.91 0.91 9.88
C PHE A 66 9.26 1.76 11.11
N GLU A 67 10.48 2.27 11.23
CA GLU A 67 10.90 3.13 12.34
C GLU A 67 11.78 4.30 11.89
N TYR A 68 11.39 5.51 12.31
CA TYR A 68 12.18 6.71 12.14
C TYR A 68 13.46 6.67 13.00
N LYS A 69 14.62 6.62 12.39
CA LYS A 69 15.90 6.87 13.06
C LYS A 69 16.43 8.24 12.68
N LYS A 70 16.66 9.10 13.66
CA LYS A 70 17.18 10.47 13.61
C LYS A 70 18.58 10.65 12.99
N LYS A 71 19.05 9.79 12.08
CA LYS A 71 20.27 9.99 11.31
C LYS A 71 19.88 10.21 9.85
N ALA A 72 19.62 11.49 9.53
CA ALA A 72 19.47 12.04 8.18
C ALA A 72 19.04 11.00 7.09
N PRO A 73 17.87 10.37 7.19
CA PRO A 73 17.31 9.63 6.08
C PRO A 73 16.96 10.61 4.96
N SER A 74 16.97 10.16 3.73
CA SER A 74 16.42 10.98 2.65
C SER A 74 14.95 11.29 2.97
N LYS A 75 14.44 12.46 2.60
CA LYS A 75 13.02 12.85 2.84
C LYS A 75 12.02 11.81 2.33
N VAL A 76 12.41 11.06 1.32
CA VAL A 76 11.58 10.00 0.69
C VAL A 76 11.43 8.78 1.60
N GLU A 77 12.47 8.37 2.32
CA GLU A 77 12.43 7.23 3.25
C GLU A 77 11.62 7.55 4.51
N GLU A 78 11.70 8.78 4.99
CA GLU A 78 10.93 9.28 6.14
C GLU A 78 9.42 9.29 5.84
N ASP A 79 9.03 9.80 4.67
CA ASP A 79 7.64 9.81 4.23
C ASP A 79 7.07 8.39 4.09
N THR A 80 7.88 7.44 3.63
CA THR A 80 7.45 6.05 3.42
C THR A 80 7.13 5.36 4.74
N PHE A 81 7.97 5.56 5.75
CA PHE A 81 7.78 4.96 7.08
C PHE A 81 6.48 5.42 7.75
N THR A 82 6.27 6.73 7.79
CA THR A 82 5.06 7.32 8.38
C THR A 82 3.79 6.87 7.68
N GLN A 83 3.83 6.63 6.37
CA GLN A 83 2.66 6.20 5.60
C GLN A 83 2.23 4.77 5.93
N TYR A 84 3.15 3.80 6.00
CA TYR A 84 2.79 2.43 6.36
C TYR A 84 2.22 2.32 7.77
N ALA A 85 2.90 2.94 8.74
CA ALA A 85 2.45 2.96 10.12
C ALA A 85 1.08 3.66 10.26
N TYR A 86 0.86 4.72 9.50
CA TYR A 86 -0.41 5.43 9.45
C TYR A 86 -1.53 4.55 8.89
N ALA A 87 -1.29 3.84 7.78
CA ALA A 87 -2.26 2.91 7.19
C ALA A 87 -2.64 1.77 8.17
N CYS A 88 -1.65 1.17 8.80
CA CYS A 88 -1.87 0.14 9.82
C CYS A 88 -2.70 0.66 11.01
N LYS A 89 -2.39 1.85 11.50
CA LYS A 89 -3.16 2.49 12.58
C LYS A 89 -4.62 2.71 12.21
N GLN A 90 -4.91 3.08 10.96
CA GLN A 90 -6.29 3.25 10.50
C GLN A 90 -7.07 1.94 10.45
N LEU A 91 -6.39 0.84 10.20
CA LEU A 91 -6.96 -0.50 10.20
C LEU A 91 -7.02 -1.15 11.59
N GLY A 92 -6.48 -0.48 12.63
CA GLY A 92 -6.39 -1.06 13.97
C GLY A 92 -5.28 -2.10 14.10
N ILE A 93 -4.34 -2.18 13.15
CA ILE A 93 -3.23 -3.13 13.15
C ILE A 93 -2.11 -2.58 14.03
N HIS A 94 -1.67 -3.34 15.02
CA HIS A 94 -0.48 -3.03 15.80
C HIS A 94 0.79 -3.44 15.02
N ILE A 95 1.82 -2.58 15.07
CA ILE A 95 3.15 -2.90 14.52
C ILE A 95 4.11 -3.07 15.68
N GLU A 96 4.79 -4.18 15.71
CA GLU A 96 5.89 -4.45 16.64
C GLU A 96 7.19 -4.60 15.88
N THR A 97 8.18 -3.78 16.24
CA THR A 97 9.48 -3.76 15.57
C THR A 97 10.58 -4.24 16.52
N SER A 98 11.51 -5.05 16.04
CA SER A 98 12.67 -5.48 16.82
C SER A 98 13.92 -5.58 15.94
N SER A 99 15.07 -5.26 16.53
CA SER A 99 16.39 -5.50 15.94
C SER A 99 17.01 -6.84 16.37
N VAL A 100 16.30 -7.62 17.20
CA VAL A 100 16.80 -8.90 17.71
C VAL A 100 16.56 -9.99 16.68
N PRO A 101 17.59 -10.76 16.26
CA PRO A 101 17.46 -11.80 15.22
C PRO A 101 16.38 -12.85 15.56
N GLU A 102 16.23 -13.22 16.83
CA GLU A 102 15.25 -14.23 17.28
C GLU A 102 13.79 -13.75 17.16
N PHE A 103 13.54 -12.51 16.77
CA PHE A 103 12.21 -11.94 16.70
C PHE A 103 11.37 -12.44 15.52
N LYS A 104 12.04 -12.82 14.40
CA LYS A 104 11.38 -13.23 13.14
C LYS A 104 11.88 -14.55 12.55
N PRO A 105 12.08 -15.62 13.33
CA PRO A 105 12.76 -16.84 12.83
C PRO A 105 11.95 -17.52 11.71
N ARG A 106 10.62 -17.36 11.65
CA ARG A 106 9.79 -18.00 10.62
C ARG A 106 9.93 -17.35 9.25
N VAL A 107 9.94 -16.02 9.16
CA VAL A 107 10.11 -15.34 7.87
C VAL A 107 11.52 -15.49 7.33
N GLU A 108 12.53 -15.54 8.21
CA GLU A 108 13.92 -15.81 7.82
C GLU A 108 14.06 -17.23 7.23
N ARG A 109 13.51 -18.25 7.89
CA ARG A 109 13.47 -19.62 7.35
C ARG A 109 12.69 -19.71 6.06
N LEU A 110 11.59 -18.95 5.94
CA LEU A 110 10.84 -18.86 4.70
C LEU A 110 11.75 -18.38 3.56
N PHE A 111 12.48 -17.26 3.76
CA PHE A 111 13.38 -16.75 2.73
C PHE A 111 14.51 -17.74 2.38
N GLN A 112 15.10 -18.43 3.35
CA GLN A 112 16.09 -19.47 3.10
C GLN A 112 15.51 -20.56 2.19
N THR A 113 14.29 -21.02 2.47
CA THR A 113 13.60 -22.02 1.64
C THR A 113 13.29 -21.49 0.25
N LEU A 114 12.77 -20.24 0.16
CA LEU A 114 12.41 -19.63 -1.11
C LEU A 114 13.64 -19.37 -1.99
N GLN A 115 14.77 -18.92 -1.44
CA GLN A 115 16.01 -18.69 -2.18
C GLN A 115 16.56 -19.97 -2.84
N GLN A 116 16.39 -21.12 -2.20
CA GLN A 116 16.82 -22.40 -2.75
C GLN A 116 15.90 -22.93 -3.85
N ARG A 117 14.62 -22.62 -3.78
CA ARG A 117 13.58 -23.27 -4.57
C ARG A 117 12.96 -22.36 -5.64
N LEU A 118 12.50 -21.17 -5.24
CA LEU A 118 11.71 -20.29 -6.09
C LEU A 118 12.42 -19.86 -7.39
N PRO A 119 13.75 -19.55 -7.40
CA PRO A 119 14.44 -19.23 -8.65
C PRO A 119 14.40 -20.35 -9.70
N GLN A 120 14.43 -21.59 -9.24
CA GLN A 120 14.36 -22.75 -10.16
C GLN A 120 12.95 -22.90 -10.75
N GLU A 121 11.90 -22.72 -9.92
CA GLU A 121 10.53 -22.81 -10.37
C GLU A 121 10.16 -21.69 -11.35
N LEU A 122 10.60 -20.44 -11.07
CA LEU A 122 10.44 -19.30 -11.97
C LEU A 122 11.16 -19.54 -13.31
N ARG A 123 12.34 -20.12 -13.29
CA ARG A 123 13.07 -20.46 -14.52
C ARG A 123 12.39 -21.55 -15.33
N ILE A 124 11.85 -22.60 -14.69
CA ILE A 124 11.08 -23.65 -15.37
C ILE A 124 9.81 -23.08 -16.01
N ALA A 125 9.16 -22.14 -15.33
CA ALA A 125 7.99 -21.43 -15.84
C ALA A 125 8.34 -20.33 -16.88
N GLN A 126 9.62 -20.15 -17.22
CA GLN A 126 10.12 -19.15 -18.19
C GLN A 126 9.75 -17.69 -17.82
N ILE A 127 9.64 -17.39 -16.54
CA ILE A 127 9.29 -16.08 -16.03
C ILE A 127 10.50 -15.15 -16.05
N SER A 128 10.32 -13.96 -16.61
CA SER A 128 11.38 -12.96 -16.80
C SER A 128 11.03 -11.57 -16.30
N THR A 129 9.77 -11.28 -16.02
CA THR A 129 9.29 -9.96 -15.57
C THR A 129 8.71 -10.02 -14.16
N VAL A 130 8.68 -8.87 -13.47
CA VAL A 130 8.07 -8.73 -12.14
C VAL A 130 6.57 -9.05 -12.18
N ASP A 131 5.89 -8.62 -13.22
CA ASP A 131 4.44 -8.82 -13.35
C ASP A 131 4.10 -10.31 -13.53
N GLU A 132 4.81 -11.01 -14.43
CA GLU A 132 4.66 -12.46 -14.60
C GLU A 132 4.97 -13.21 -13.29
N ALA A 133 6.03 -12.78 -12.58
CA ALA A 133 6.39 -13.39 -11.32
C ALA A 133 5.30 -13.20 -10.25
N ASN A 134 4.67 -12.04 -10.19
CA ASN A 134 3.55 -11.78 -9.26
C ASN A 134 2.31 -12.63 -9.58
N GLU A 135 2.00 -12.85 -10.86
CA GLU A 135 0.93 -13.77 -11.24
C GLU A 135 1.27 -15.23 -10.85
N PHE A 136 2.50 -15.66 -11.08
CA PHE A 136 2.97 -17.00 -10.67
C PHE A 136 2.84 -17.20 -9.15
N LEU A 137 3.20 -16.20 -8.35
CA LEU A 137 3.13 -16.28 -6.88
C LEU A 137 1.72 -16.60 -6.36
N LYS A 138 0.66 -16.22 -7.07
CA LYS A 138 -0.72 -16.53 -6.66
C LYS A 138 -0.97 -18.03 -6.53
N GLN A 139 -0.49 -18.82 -7.48
CA GLN A 139 -0.59 -20.28 -7.46
C GLN A 139 0.47 -20.91 -6.55
N PHE A 140 1.67 -20.36 -6.57
CA PHE A 140 2.78 -20.83 -5.73
C PHE A 140 2.44 -20.81 -4.24
N ILE A 141 1.83 -19.73 -3.73
CA ILE A 141 1.40 -19.63 -2.32
C ILE A 141 0.47 -20.77 -1.94
N ILE A 142 -0.48 -21.11 -2.80
CA ILE A 142 -1.44 -22.21 -2.55
C ILE A 142 -0.69 -23.54 -2.44
N GLN A 143 0.19 -23.82 -3.41
CA GLN A 143 0.97 -25.06 -3.42
C GLN A 143 1.94 -25.14 -2.23
N TYR A 144 2.58 -24.02 -1.88
CA TYR A 144 3.49 -23.95 -0.77
C TYR A 144 2.76 -24.24 0.55
N ASN A 145 1.62 -23.56 0.77
CA ASN A 145 0.83 -23.72 1.99
C ASN A 145 0.28 -25.14 2.14
N ASN A 146 -0.21 -25.74 1.07
CA ASN A 146 -0.68 -27.13 1.09
C ASN A 146 0.42 -28.12 1.51
N LYS A 147 1.68 -27.80 1.22
CA LYS A 147 2.80 -28.69 1.54
C LYS A 147 3.43 -28.43 2.90
N PHE A 148 3.49 -27.18 3.34
CA PHE A 148 4.32 -26.78 4.48
C PHE A 148 3.57 -26.13 5.64
N ALA A 149 2.34 -25.65 5.43
CA ALA A 149 1.57 -25.07 6.50
C ALA A 149 1.03 -26.14 7.47
N LEU A 150 0.93 -25.78 8.73
CA LEU A 150 0.35 -26.65 9.75
C LEU A 150 -1.18 -26.71 9.57
N CYS A 151 -1.74 -27.90 9.53
CA CYS A 151 -3.19 -28.11 9.60
C CYS A 151 -3.67 -27.94 11.03
N ILE A 152 -4.12 -26.73 11.39
CA ILE A 152 -4.67 -26.44 12.71
C ILE A 152 -6.20 -26.51 12.60
N ASN A 153 -6.78 -27.69 12.88
CA ASN A 153 -8.20 -27.98 12.65
C ASN A 153 -9.17 -27.36 13.68
N HIS A 154 -8.70 -26.72 14.78
CA HIS A 154 -9.57 -26.36 15.89
C HIS A 154 -9.42 -24.94 16.43
N ASN A 155 -8.56 -24.10 15.88
CA ASN A 155 -8.39 -22.73 16.36
C ASN A 155 -9.26 -21.76 15.57
N LYS A 156 -10.04 -20.95 16.28
CA LYS A 156 -10.71 -19.80 15.67
C LYS A 156 -9.66 -18.85 15.13
N SER A 157 -9.88 -18.37 13.89
CA SER A 157 -9.07 -17.29 13.33
C SER A 157 -9.16 -16.07 14.25
N VAL A 158 -8.02 -15.44 14.52
CA VAL A 158 -7.92 -14.17 15.25
C VAL A 158 -7.93 -12.95 14.33
N PHE A 159 -8.05 -13.17 13.04
CA PHE A 159 -8.25 -12.06 12.09
C PHE A 159 -9.64 -11.45 12.28
N GLU A 160 -9.70 -10.13 12.31
CA GLU A 160 -10.98 -9.43 12.31
C GLU A 160 -11.63 -9.45 10.92
N LYS A 161 -12.89 -9.02 10.87
CA LYS A 161 -13.68 -9.01 9.62
C LYS A 161 -12.93 -8.26 8.51
N GLN A 162 -12.97 -8.83 7.32
CA GLN A 162 -12.41 -8.21 6.10
C GLN A 162 -13.03 -6.83 5.87
N PRO A 163 -12.21 -5.79 5.61
CA PRO A 163 -12.69 -4.49 5.16
C PRO A 163 -13.25 -4.59 3.73
N SER A 164 -14.03 -3.60 3.30
CA SER A 164 -14.40 -3.51 1.89
C SER A 164 -13.17 -3.23 1.02
N GLU A 165 -13.18 -3.68 -0.22
CA GLU A 165 -12.08 -3.47 -1.17
C GLU A 165 -11.77 -1.99 -1.36
N GLU A 166 -12.81 -1.14 -1.42
CA GLU A 166 -12.66 0.32 -1.49
C GLU A 166 -11.92 0.88 -0.27
N LYS A 167 -12.25 0.40 0.94
CA LYS A 167 -11.56 0.83 2.16
C LYS A 167 -10.09 0.40 2.14
N ILE A 168 -9.80 -0.82 1.69
CA ILE A 168 -8.42 -1.31 1.55
C ILE A 168 -7.66 -0.43 0.57
N ASN A 169 -8.22 -0.20 -0.62
CA ASN A 169 -7.62 0.56 -1.71
C ASN A 169 -7.21 1.98 -1.28
N LEU A 170 -8.09 2.67 -0.56
CA LEU A 170 -7.84 4.03 -0.09
C LEU A 170 -6.95 4.09 1.15
N THR A 171 -6.99 3.08 2.02
CA THR A 171 -6.12 3.04 3.20
C THR A 171 -4.68 2.74 2.82
N LEU A 172 -4.45 1.84 1.86
CA LEU A 172 -3.13 1.50 1.35
C LEU A 172 -2.70 2.45 0.21
N ALA A 173 -3.04 3.73 0.30
CA ALA A 173 -2.67 4.73 -0.68
C ALA A 173 -1.31 5.38 -0.39
N ILE A 174 -0.58 5.71 -1.45
CA ILE A 174 0.68 6.46 -1.36
C ILE A 174 0.36 7.96 -1.37
N LEU A 175 0.82 8.65 -0.33
CA LEU A 175 0.63 10.09 -0.15
C LEU A 175 1.90 10.84 -0.54
N CYS A 176 1.78 11.85 -1.41
CA CYS A 176 2.89 12.69 -1.84
C CYS A 176 2.52 14.16 -1.79
N GLN A 177 3.32 14.98 -1.10
CA GLN A 177 3.13 16.42 -1.15
C GLN A 177 3.62 16.99 -2.49
N ARG A 178 2.82 17.86 -3.08
CA ARG A 178 3.12 18.56 -4.32
C ARG A 178 2.72 20.04 -4.21
N VAL A 179 3.18 20.82 -5.16
CA VAL A 179 2.87 22.25 -5.27
C VAL A 179 2.37 22.52 -6.66
N VAL A 180 1.30 23.29 -6.78
CA VAL A 180 0.72 23.70 -8.05
C VAL A 180 1.69 24.61 -8.79
N ASP A 181 1.90 24.34 -10.07
CA ASP A 181 2.77 25.10 -10.96
C ASP A 181 2.08 26.32 -11.60
N SER A 182 2.79 27.02 -12.48
CA SER A 182 2.25 28.19 -13.21
C SER A 182 1.19 27.83 -14.25
N GLY A 183 1.07 26.56 -14.64
CA GLY A 183 0.04 26.03 -15.53
C GLY A 183 -1.19 25.52 -14.79
N HIS A 184 -1.34 25.86 -13.50
CA HIS A 184 -2.43 25.38 -12.62
C HIS A 184 -2.51 23.85 -12.54
N SER A 185 -1.38 23.17 -12.76
CA SER A 185 -1.24 21.72 -12.77
C SER A 185 -0.27 21.25 -11.67
N ILE A 186 -0.22 19.94 -11.46
CA ILE A 186 0.76 19.30 -10.60
C ILE A 186 1.54 18.25 -11.39
N LYS A 187 2.85 18.14 -11.10
CA LYS A 187 3.70 17.11 -11.66
C LYS A 187 3.78 15.91 -10.71
N PHE A 188 3.40 14.72 -11.20
CA PHE A 188 3.51 13.45 -10.49
C PHE A 188 4.02 12.36 -11.44
N ASN A 189 5.07 11.62 -11.05
CA ASN A 189 5.71 10.57 -11.87
C ASN A 189 6.08 11.03 -13.31
N ASN A 190 6.62 12.25 -13.43
CA ASN A 190 6.97 12.91 -14.70
C ASN A 190 5.80 13.24 -15.64
N GLU A 191 4.58 13.11 -15.18
CA GLU A 191 3.36 13.47 -15.89
C GLU A 191 2.68 14.67 -15.22
N TYR A 192 1.90 15.42 -16.01
CA TYR A 192 1.16 16.57 -15.50
C TYR A 192 -0.32 16.23 -15.35
N TYR A 193 -0.93 16.73 -14.27
CA TYR A 193 -2.33 16.47 -13.93
C TYR A 193 -3.03 17.78 -13.57
N ARG A 194 -4.28 17.91 -14.01
CA ARG A 194 -5.18 18.99 -13.60
C ARG A 194 -6.18 18.48 -12.55
N PHE A 195 -6.70 19.39 -11.76
CA PHE A 195 -7.72 19.10 -10.75
C PHE A 195 -9.11 19.11 -11.38
N ILE A 196 -9.92 18.11 -11.06
CA ILE A 196 -11.29 17.95 -11.52
C ILE A 196 -12.21 17.92 -10.31
N ASN A 197 -13.32 18.68 -10.35
CA ASN A 197 -14.34 18.65 -9.30
C ASN A 197 -15.28 17.45 -9.43
N LYS A 198 -16.21 17.30 -8.49
CA LYS A 198 -17.23 16.24 -8.48
C LYS A 198 -18.14 16.22 -9.71
N LEU A 199 -18.23 17.32 -10.44
CA LEU A 199 -19.05 17.48 -11.64
C LEU A 199 -18.26 17.20 -12.93
N GLY A 200 -16.98 16.86 -12.82
CA GLY A 200 -16.10 16.63 -13.96
C GLY A 200 -15.51 17.91 -14.57
N ASN A 201 -15.70 19.08 -13.92
CA ASN A 201 -15.18 20.34 -14.45
C ASN A 201 -13.78 20.62 -13.89
N PRO A 202 -12.85 21.16 -14.71
CA PRO A 202 -11.53 21.58 -14.24
C PRO A 202 -11.61 22.66 -13.16
N ILE A 203 -10.74 22.54 -12.17
CA ILE A 203 -10.51 23.57 -11.15
C ILE A 203 -9.08 24.05 -11.23
N TYR A 204 -8.91 25.34 -11.06
CA TYR A 204 -7.63 26.03 -11.16
C TYR A 204 -7.23 26.59 -9.80
N PHE A 205 -6.08 26.15 -9.30
CA PHE A 205 -5.45 26.68 -8.09
C PHE A 205 -4.30 27.59 -8.45
N ASN A 206 -4.02 28.57 -7.58
CA ASN A 206 -2.91 29.49 -7.78
C ASN A 206 -1.56 28.75 -7.69
N LYS A 207 -0.57 29.24 -8.44
CA LYS A 207 0.82 28.78 -8.32
C LYS A 207 1.29 28.87 -6.87
N GLY A 208 1.93 27.80 -6.39
CA GLY A 208 2.43 27.73 -5.03
C GLY A 208 1.45 27.10 -4.04
N THR A 209 0.19 26.82 -4.42
CA THR A 209 -0.75 26.10 -3.58
C THR A 209 -0.21 24.71 -3.26
N LYS A 210 -0.15 24.36 -1.98
CA LYS A 210 0.28 23.04 -1.53
C LYS A 210 -0.88 22.06 -1.62
N CYS A 211 -0.62 20.87 -2.14
CA CYS A 211 -1.59 19.79 -2.21
C CYS A 211 -0.94 18.46 -1.84
N THR A 212 -1.73 17.52 -1.37
CA THR A 212 -1.30 16.14 -1.15
C THR A 212 -1.92 15.26 -2.23
N VAL A 213 -1.08 14.70 -3.10
CA VAL A 213 -1.50 13.69 -4.08
C VAL A 213 -1.69 12.37 -3.36
N ILE A 214 -2.81 11.71 -3.60
CA ILE A 214 -3.18 10.39 -3.09
C ILE A 214 -3.20 9.44 -4.27
N LYS A 215 -2.23 8.53 -4.33
CA LYS A 215 -2.26 7.43 -5.29
C LYS A 215 -2.84 6.21 -4.59
N ALA A 216 -4.07 5.87 -4.92
CA ALA A 216 -4.75 4.67 -4.42
C ALA A 216 -4.04 3.39 -4.91
N LEU A 217 -4.27 2.26 -4.25
CA LEU A 217 -3.59 1.00 -4.58
C LEU A 217 -3.93 0.52 -6.01
N ASP A 218 -5.13 0.78 -6.49
CA ASP A 218 -5.57 0.50 -7.86
C ASP A 218 -4.98 1.45 -8.92
N GLY A 219 -4.18 2.43 -8.49
CA GLY A 219 -3.52 3.41 -9.34
C GLY A 219 -4.33 4.68 -9.62
N GLN A 220 -5.55 4.81 -9.12
CA GLN A 220 -6.31 6.06 -9.23
C GLN A 220 -5.61 7.19 -8.48
N LEU A 221 -5.71 8.40 -9.05
CA LEU A 221 -5.04 9.58 -8.50
C LEU A 221 -6.08 10.61 -8.03
N PHE A 222 -5.89 11.06 -6.81
CA PHE A 222 -6.65 12.16 -6.22
C PHE A 222 -5.69 13.19 -5.64
N ALA A 223 -6.17 14.37 -5.33
CA ALA A 223 -5.40 15.35 -4.57
C ALA A 223 -6.28 16.05 -3.55
N THR A 224 -5.70 16.40 -2.40
CA THR A 224 -6.36 17.24 -1.39
C THR A 224 -5.74 18.63 -1.39
N VAL A 225 -6.60 19.65 -1.39
CA VAL A 225 -6.25 21.05 -1.20
C VAL A 225 -7.21 21.60 -0.14
N ASP A 226 -6.68 22.14 0.95
CA ASP A 226 -7.47 22.75 2.05
C ASP A 226 -8.66 21.87 2.48
N GLU A 227 -8.39 20.58 2.78
CA GLU A 227 -9.37 19.56 3.22
C GLU A 227 -10.38 19.11 2.14
N SER A 228 -10.36 19.73 0.96
CA SER A 228 -11.20 19.31 -0.18
C SER A 228 -10.47 18.32 -1.07
N ILE A 229 -11.23 17.35 -1.62
CA ILE A 229 -10.69 16.29 -2.48
C ILE A 229 -11.08 16.55 -3.93
N PHE A 230 -10.14 16.35 -4.81
CA PHE A 230 -10.27 16.51 -6.25
C PHE A 230 -9.74 15.27 -6.96
N ALA A 231 -10.41 14.83 -8.01
CA ALA A 231 -9.83 13.87 -8.92
C ALA A 231 -8.69 14.53 -9.73
N LEU A 232 -7.75 13.73 -10.17
CA LEU A 232 -6.65 14.19 -11.01
C LEU A 232 -6.81 13.58 -12.40
N GLU A 233 -6.84 14.45 -13.40
CA GLU A 233 -6.87 14.06 -14.80
C GLU A 233 -5.53 14.35 -15.45
N LYS A 234 -5.00 13.36 -16.19
CA LYS A 234 -3.74 13.52 -16.91
C LYS A 234 -3.88 14.51 -18.06
N ILE A 235 -2.98 15.47 -18.12
CA ILE A 235 -2.89 16.43 -19.23
C ILE A 235 -1.96 15.84 -20.27
N SER A 236 -2.46 15.59 -21.49
CA SER A 236 -1.60 15.29 -22.64
C SER A 236 -0.97 16.59 -23.15
N GLU A 237 0.30 16.54 -23.58
CA GLU A 237 1.03 17.71 -24.11
C GLU A 237 0.29 18.43 -25.27
N VAL A 238 -0.64 17.74 -25.92
CA VAL A 238 -1.45 18.27 -27.03
C VAL A 238 -2.70 19.02 -26.55
N GLN A 239 -3.19 18.76 -25.33
CA GLN A 239 -4.42 19.36 -24.81
C GLN A 239 -4.28 20.78 -24.24
N SER A 240 -3.07 21.35 -24.20
CA SER A 240 -2.91 22.77 -23.84
C SER A 240 -3.59 23.74 -24.82
N LYS A 241 -4.26 23.25 -25.86
CA LYS A 241 -4.85 24.07 -26.94
C LYS A 241 -6.24 23.66 -27.45
N SER A 242 -6.94 22.64 -26.92
CA SER A 242 -8.32 22.39 -27.38
C SER A 242 -9.20 21.72 -26.35
N GLU A 243 -10.40 22.26 -26.22
CA GLU A 243 -11.52 21.81 -25.42
C GLU A 243 -12.24 20.64 -26.12
N ASN A 244 -12.60 19.57 -25.36
CA ASN A 244 -13.84 18.82 -25.55
C ASN A 244 -13.99 17.78 -24.44
N PHE A 245 -15.14 17.78 -23.81
CA PHE A 245 -15.52 16.96 -22.66
C PHE A 245 -16.59 15.97 -23.04
N ASP A 246 -16.44 14.71 -22.69
CA ASP A 246 -17.54 13.76 -22.47
C ASP A 246 -17.05 12.62 -21.58
N ASP A 247 -17.84 12.35 -20.50
CA ASP A 247 -17.95 11.22 -19.57
C ASP A 247 -17.85 11.58 -18.08
N ILE A 248 -19.04 11.91 -17.51
CA ILE A 248 -19.18 12.51 -16.16
C ILE A 248 -19.71 11.54 -15.08
N GLU A 249 -20.23 10.35 -15.44
CA GLU A 249 -21.01 9.54 -14.47
C GLU A 249 -20.20 8.71 -13.46
N GLU A 250 -19.04 8.21 -13.80
CA GLU A 250 -18.25 7.35 -12.90
C GLU A 250 -17.59 8.05 -11.71
N VAL A 251 -17.49 9.38 -11.77
CA VAL A 251 -16.74 10.17 -10.78
C VAL A 251 -17.55 10.41 -9.50
N LYS A 252 -18.89 10.47 -9.57
CA LYS A 252 -19.75 10.89 -8.45
C LYS A 252 -19.76 9.94 -7.25
N GLU A 253 -19.81 8.63 -7.47
CA GLU A 253 -19.90 7.65 -6.36
C GLU A 253 -18.62 7.56 -5.55
N LYS A 254 -17.46 7.69 -6.19
CA LYS A 254 -16.15 7.61 -5.55
C LYS A 254 -15.84 8.76 -4.60
N TYR A 255 -16.41 9.96 -4.84
CA TYR A 255 -16.22 11.12 -3.96
C TYR A 255 -16.94 11.00 -2.62
N ILE A 256 -18.12 10.39 -2.58
CA ILE A 256 -18.92 10.24 -1.35
C ILE A 256 -18.14 9.40 -0.32
N PHE A 257 -17.46 8.34 -0.77
CA PHE A 257 -16.67 7.48 0.11
C PHE A 257 -15.40 8.17 0.62
N LEU A 258 -14.71 8.93 -0.24
CA LEU A 258 -13.51 9.68 0.14
C LEU A 258 -13.82 10.80 1.15
N GLU A 259 -14.93 11.51 1.02
CA GLU A 259 -15.38 12.47 2.02
C GLU A 259 -15.69 11.79 3.36
N TRP A 260 -16.37 10.65 3.34
CA TRP A 260 -16.60 9.86 4.54
C TRP A 260 -15.27 9.39 5.19
N TYR A 261 -14.29 8.98 4.40
CA TYR A 261 -12.98 8.54 4.87
C TYR A 261 -12.17 9.66 5.53
N ILE A 262 -12.23 10.87 5.01
CA ILE A 262 -11.50 12.03 5.54
C ILE A 262 -12.25 12.67 6.72
N HIS A 263 -13.56 12.86 6.63
CA HIS A 263 -14.38 13.51 7.66
C HIS A 263 -14.90 12.56 8.74
N GLY A 264 -14.98 11.27 8.48
CA GLY A 264 -15.33 10.25 9.49
C GLY A 264 -14.33 10.17 10.66
N LYS A 265 -13.11 10.69 10.49
CA LYS A 265 -12.10 10.78 11.55
C LYS A 265 -12.44 11.76 12.65
N GLU A 266 -13.05 12.90 12.34
CA GLU A 266 -13.35 13.92 13.36
C GLU A 266 -14.43 13.46 14.36
N ASN A 267 -15.40 12.68 13.89
CA ASN A 267 -16.47 12.20 14.75
C ASN A 267 -16.03 11.05 15.67
N HIS A 268 -15.08 10.20 15.25
CA HIS A 268 -14.57 9.13 16.11
C HIS A 268 -13.63 9.66 17.19
N SER A 269 -12.81 10.67 16.86
CA SER A 269 -11.93 11.32 17.85
C SER A 269 -12.72 12.15 18.87
N LYS A 270 -13.80 12.80 18.46
CA LYS A 270 -14.68 13.57 19.35
C LYS A 270 -15.49 12.67 20.28
N ASN A 271 -15.89 11.47 19.85
CA ASN A 271 -16.60 10.50 20.68
C ASN A 271 -15.68 9.79 21.70
N LEU A 272 -14.42 9.55 21.35
CA LEU A 272 -13.45 8.98 22.30
C LEU A 272 -13.02 9.99 23.39
N LEU A 273 -13.06 11.29 23.10
CA LEU A 273 -12.80 12.34 24.08
C LEU A 273 -14.01 12.62 25.00
N LYS A 274 -15.25 12.39 24.53
CA LYS A 274 -16.45 12.54 25.35
C LYS A 274 -16.63 11.40 26.37
N ASN A 275 -16.20 10.19 26.05
CA ASN A 275 -16.30 9.02 26.95
C ASN A 275 -15.19 8.95 28.02
N LYS A 276 -14.21 9.86 28.02
CA LYS A 276 -13.18 9.97 29.07
C LYS A 276 -13.47 11.02 30.15
N ASN A 277 -14.57 11.77 30.02
CA ASN A 277 -14.95 12.81 30.99
C ASN A 277 -16.23 12.48 31.76
N THR A 278 -16.62 11.20 31.79
CA THR A 278 -17.69 10.70 32.67
C THR A 278 -17.21 9.43 33.36
N ASP A 279 -16.30 9.62 34.31
CA ASP A 279 -16.07 8.76 35.48
C ASP A 279 -15.36 9.60 36.55
#